data_9137d5fe84dee76fd9242240d015c155
#
_entry.id   9137d5fe84dee76fd9242240d015c155
#
_cell.length_a   1.000
_cell.length_b   1.000
_cell.length_c   1.000
_cell.angle_alpha   90.00
_cell.angle_beta   90.00
_cell.angle_gamma   90.00
#
_symmetry.space_group_name_H-M   'P 1'
#
loop_
_entity.id
_entity.type
_entity.pdbx_description
1 polymer ?
#
loop_
_entity_poly.entity_id
_entity_poly.type
_entity_poly.pdbx_seq_one_letter_code
_entity_poly.pdbx_strand_id
1 'polypeptide(L)'
;MYKRQLFRFSAITFNSHRIHYDKDYATEKESYPNLVVQGPLIACLAMNLIQSNNLKHHLKEFKFKNVSPAFVNESLNIYADLGEVIVSNDKNQILMNGSYKF
;
A
#
# COMPACT_ATOMS: atom_id res chain seq x y z
N MET A 1 5.10 -5.83 4.94
CA MET A 1 5.88 -4.59 4.71
C MET A 1 6.83 -4.35 5.88
N TYR A 2 8.08 -4.12 5.58
CA TYR A 2 9.11 -3.92 6.60
C TYR A 2 9.38 -2.43 6.81
N LYS A 3 9.80 -2.07 8.03
CA LYS A 3 10.11 -0.71 8.45
C LYS A 3 11.07 0.01 7.48
N ARG A 4 12.07 -0.71 6.99
CA ARG A 4 13.07 -0.20 6.05
C ARG A 4 12.45 0.27 4.73
N GLN A 5 11.44 -0.45 4.24
CA GLN A 5 10.72 -0.08 3.02
C GLN A 5 9.93 1.22 3.19
N LEU A 6 9.28 1.39 4.33
CA LEU A 6 8.53 2.61 4.64
C LEU A 6 9.44 3.83 4.69
N PHE A 7 10.58 3.70 5.36
CA PHE A 7 11.57 4.77 5.47
C PHE A 7 12.10 5.17 4.09
N ARG A 8 12.48 4.21 3.28
CA ARG A 8 13.02 4.46 1.94
C ARG A 8 11.99 5.08 1.01
N PHE A 9 10.75 4.62 1.07
CA PHE A 9 9.67 5.17 0.25
C PHE A 9 9.40 6.63 0.61
N SER A 10 9.35 6.96 1.89
CA SER A 10 9.22 8.36 2.34
C SER A 10 10.37 9.23 1.83
N ALA A 11 11.59 8.71 1.87
CA ALA A 11 12.76 9.44 1.40
C ALA A 11 12.71 9.71 -0.11
N ILE A 12 12.38 8.70 -0.91
CA ILE A 12 12.32 8.80 -2.37
C ILE A 12 11.20 9.74 -2.82
N THR A 13 10.06 9.71 -2.15
CA THR A 13 8.89 10.50 -2.52
C THR A 13 8.83 11.86 -1.82
N PHE A 14 9.84 12.19 -1.03
CA PHE A 14 9.89 13.42 -0.22
C PHE A 14 8.68 13.56 0.71
N ASN A 15 8.15 12.43 1.17
CA ASN A 15 7.05 12.39 2.12
C ASN A 15 7.60 12.30 3.54
N SER A 16 7.61 13.42 4.24
CA SER A 16 8.20 13.54 5.58
C SER A 16 7.21 13.27 6.72
N HIS A 17 6.01 12.77 6.42
CA HIS A 17 5.03 12.51 7.47
C HIS A 17 5.53 11.43 8.43
N ARG A 18 5.64 11.78 9.70
CA ARG A 18 6.31 10.97 10.73
C ARG A 18 5.65 9.64 11.02
N ILE A 19 4.37 9.48 10.72
CA ILE A 19 3.65 8.21 10.93
C ILE A 19 4.25 7.03 10.16
N HIS A 20 5.04 7.30 9.13
CA HIS A 20 5.64 6.26 8.29
C HIS A 20 7.01 5.78 8.77
N TYR A 21 7.67 6.51 9.66
CA TYR A 21 9.03 6.14 10.11
C TYR A 21 9.33 6.39 11.58
N ASP A 22 8.52 7.18 12.28
CA ASP A 22 8.71 7.49 13.70
C ASP A 22 7.64 6.76 14.52
N LYS A 23 8.01 5.62 15.09
CA LYS A 23 7.07 4.77 15.81
C LYS A 23 6.48 5.46 17.04
N ASP A 24 7.30 6.18 17.79
CA ASP A 24 6.83 6.88 18.98
C ASP A 24 5.81 7.96 18.61
N TYR A 25 6.07 8.70 17.55
CA TYR A 25 5.13 9.69 17.06
C TYR A 25 3.80 9.04 16.61
N ALA A 26 3.90 7.97 15.81
CA ALA A 26 2.72 7.29 15.29
C ALA A 26 1.83 6.73 16.41
N THR A 27 2.44 6.13 17.44
CA THR A 27 1.70 5.51 18.54
C THR A 27 1.25 6.49 19.61
N GLU A 28 2.11 7.44 19.99
CA GLU A 28 1.83 8.34 21.12
C GLU A 28 1.09 9.60 20.70
N LYS A 29 1.38 10.15 19.52
CA LYS A 29 0.77 11.40 19.04
C LYS A 29 -0.46 11.18 18.17
N GLU A 30 -0.41 10.16 17.30
CA GLU A 30 -1.49 9.90 16.32
C GLU A 30 -2.35 8.68 16.72
N SER A 31 -2.01 8.00 17.79
CA SER A 31 -2.79 6.87 18.34
C SER A 31 -2.93 5.68 17.39
N TYR A 32 -1.99 5.48 16.48
CA TYR A 32 -1.93 4.28 15.66
C TYR A 32 -1.27 3.12 16.41
N PRO A 33 -1.61 1.86 16.10
CA PRO A 33 -0.98 0.71 16.77
C PRO A 33 0.48 0.51 16.37
N ASN A 34 0.92 1.04 15.23
CA ASN A 34 2.30 0.93 14.74
C ASN A 34 2.53 1.95 13.61
N LEU A 35 3.69 1.87 12.94
CA LEU A 35 3.96 2.68 11.77
C LEU A 35 2.95 2.39 10.65
N VAL A 36 2.51 3.43 9.98
CA VAL A 36 1.52 3.35 8.90
C VAL A 36 2.23 3.19 7.57
N VAL A 37 1.77 2.24 6.76
CA VAL A 37 2.27 2.04 5.39
C VAL A 37 1.68 3.12 4.48
N GLN A 38 2.50 3.71 3.64
CA GLN A 38 2.04 4.72 2.69
C GLN A 38 1.06 4.13 1.68
N GLY A 39 -0.08 4.79 1.48
CA GLY A 39 -1.07 4.36 0.48
C GLY A 39 -0.49 4.23 -0.92
N PRO A 40 0.28 5.22 -1.41
CA PRO A 40 0.94 5.10 -2.72
C PRO A 40 1.90 3.92 -2.83
N LEU A 41 2.55 3.50 -1.74
CA LEU A 41 3.41 2.31 -1.75
C LEU A 41 2.58 1.05 -2.02
N ILE A 42 1.44 0.92 -1.36
CA ILE A 42 0.51 -0.21 -1.61
C ILE A 42 0.04 -0.21 -3.06
N ALA A 43 -0.29 0.96 -3.61
CA ALA A 43 -0.68 1.10 -5.01
C ALA A 43 0.44 0.66 -5.96
N CYS A 44 1.69 1.04 -5.69
CA CYS A 44 2.84 0.60 -6.48
C CYS A 44 3.01 -0.92 -6.47
N LEU A 45 2.84 -1.55 -5.31
CA LEU A 45 2.92 -3.00 -5.18
C LEU A 45 1.82 -3.70 -5.99
N ALA A 46 0.60 -3.17 -5.92
CA ALA A 46 -0.53 -3.71 -6.68
C ALA A 46 -0.31 -3.57 -8.18
N MET A 47 0.12 -2.41 -8.65
CA MET A 47 0.45 -2.18 -10.07
C MET A 47 1.54 -3.12 -10.55
N ASN A 48 2.58 -3.31 -9.76
CA ASN A 48 3.68 -4.19 -10.10
C ASN A 48 3.21 -5.64 -10.24
N LEU A 49 2.37 -6.10 -9.33
CA LEU A 49 1.81 -7.45 -9.40
C LEU A 49 0.95 -7.64 -10.67
N ILE A 50 0.07 -6.69 -10.95
CA ILE A 50 -0.80 -6.73 -12.13
C ILE A 50 0.05 -6.77 -13.41
N GLN A 51 1.04 -5.88 -13.54
CA GLN A 51 1.87 -5.82 -14.72
C GLN A 51 2.74 -7.07 -14.88
N SER A 52 3.29 -7.62 -13.79
CA SER A 52 4.14 -8.81 -13.87
C SER A 52 3.37 -10.07 -14.28
N ASN A 53 2.07 -10.12 -14.02
CA ASN A 53 1.22 -11.23 -14.42
C ASN A 53 0.60 -11.06 -15.83
N ASN A 54 0.84 -9.92 -16.49
CA ASN A 54 0.26 -9.58 -17.80
C ASN A 54 1.31 -8.97 -18.71
N LEU A 55 2.37 -9.73 -19.00
CA LEU A 55 3.55 -9.24 -19.71
C LEU A 55 3.29 -8.79 -21.16
N LYS A 56 2.20 -9.28 -21.77
CA LYS A 56 1.84 -8.92 -23.14
C LYS A 56 1.09 -7.60 -23.27
N HIS A 57 0.68 -7.04 -22.15
CA HIS A 57 -0.13 -5.82 -22.11
C HIS A 57 0.53 -4.80 -21.18
N HIS A 58 0.40 -3.52 -21.51
CA HIS A 58 0.87 -2.44 -20.65
C HIS A 58 -0.29 -1.86 -19.86
N LEU A 59 -0.09 -1.74 -18.56
CA LEU A 59 -1.06 -1.10 -17.67
C LEU A 59 -1.17 0.39 -18.05
N LYS A 60 -2.34 0.82 -18.50
CA LYS A 60 -2.58 2.20 -18.97
C LYS A 60 -3.32 3.06 -17.96
N GLU A 61 -4.12 2.46 -17.10
CA GLU A 61 -4.89 3.19 -16.12
C GLU A 61 -4.95 2.40 -14.82
N PHE A 62 -4.75 3.11 -13.71
CA PHE A 62 -4.88 2.55 -12.37
C PHE A 62 -5.52 3.60 -11.47
N LYS A 63 -6.70 3.28 -10.94
CA LYS A 63 -7.41 4.13 -9.98
C LYS A 63 -7.53 3.38 -8.67
N PHE A 64 -7.33 4.05 -7.56
CA PHE A 64 -7.42 3.40 -6.27
C PHE A 64 -7.97 4.33 -5.20
N LYS A 65 -8.51 3.73 -4.15
CA LYS A 65 -8.99 4.42 -2.96
C LYS A 65 -8.47 3.69 -1.75
N ASN A 66 -7.84 4.42 -0.84
CA ASN A 66 -7.44 3.89 0.46
C ASN A 66 -8.68 3.83 1.35
N VAL A 67 -8.93 2.68 1.95
CA VAL A 67 -10.11 2.42 2.78
C VAL A 67 -9.74 2.39 4.26
N SER A 68 -8.68 1.66 4.61
CA SER A 68 -8.20 1.52 5.99
C SER A 68 -6.68 1.57 6.02
N PRO A 69 -6.07 2.03 7.12
CA PRO A 69 -4.62 2.05 7.21
C PRO A 69 -4.04 0.64 7.29
N ALA A 70 -2.91 0.45 6.63
CA ALA A 70 -2.07 -0.74 6.77
C ALA A 70 -0.90 -0.41 7.69
N PHE A 71 -0.45 -1.38 8.48
CA PHE A 71 0.62 -1.18 9.44
C PHE A 71 1.84 -2.02 9.08
N VAL A 72 3.00 -1.55 9.53
CA VAL A 72 4.27 -2.26 9.35
C VAL A 72 4.19 -3.68 9.90
N ASN A 73 4.87 -4.60 9.23
CA ASN A 73 4.93 -6.04 9.58
C ASN A 73 3.61 -6.82 9.40
N GLU A 74 2.58 -6.20 8.87
CA GLU A 74 1.38 -6.93 8.47
C GLU A 74 1.52 -7.51 7.06
N SER A 75 0.89 -8.65 6.82
CA SER A 75 0.81 -9.25 5.49
C SER A 75 -0.19 -8.47 4.63
N LEU A 76 0.16 -8.30 3.37
CA LEU A 76 -0.73 -7.71 2.38
C LEU A 76 -1.14 -8.79 1.39
N ASN A 77 -2.46 -8.94 1.20
CA ASN A 77 -3.03 -9.84 0.21
C ASN A 77 -3.60 -9.01 -0.91
N ILE A 78 -3.10 -9.22 -2.12
CA ILE A 78 -3.50 -8.46 -3.30
C ILE A 78 -4.26 -9.36 -4.25
N TYR A 79 -5.50 -9.00 -4.54
CA TYR A 79 -6.36 -9.72 -5.48
C TYR A 79 -6.66 -8.81 -6.65
N ALA A 80 -6.35 -9.28 -7.86
CA ALA A 80 -6.61 -8.52 -9.08
C ALA A 80 -7.22 -9.43 -10.12
N ASP A 81 -8.43 -9.10 -10.60
CA ASP A 81 -9.14 -9.86 -11.60
C ASP A 81 -10.16 -8.96 -12.31
N LEU A 82 -10.32 -9.18 -13.62
CA LEU A 82 -11.33 -8.52 -14.44
C LEU A 82 -11.38 -6.99 -14.28
N GLY A 83 -10.22 -6.36 -14.19
CA GLY A 83 -10.12 -4.91 -14.09
C GLY A 83 -10.33 -4.34 -12.70
N GLU A 84 -10.47 -5.19 -11.68
CA GLU A 84 -10.64 -4.77 -10.29
C GLU A 84 -9.49 -5.25 -9.42
N VAL A 85 -9.14 -4.48 -8.41
CA VAL A 85 -8.09 -4.81 -7.46
C VAL A 85 -8.55 -4.53 -6.04
N ILE A 86 -8.23 -5.46 -5.14
CA ILE A 86 -8.52 -5.33 -3.70
C ILE A 86 -7.25 -5.72 -2.95
N VAL A 87 -6.88 -4.89 -1.98
CA VAL A 87 -5.78 -5.21 -1.05
C VAL A 87 -6.37 -5.34 0.34
N SER A 88 -6.07 -6.44 1.00
CA SER A 88 -6.53 -6.72 2.36
C SER A 88 -5.37 -7.16 3.26
N ASN A 89 -5.58 -7.13 4.57
CA ASN A 89 -4.64 -7.66 5.54
C ASN A 89 -4.99 -9.13 5.89
N ASP A 90 -4.24 -9.73 6.78
CA ASP A 90 -4.44 -11.11 7.23
C ASP A 90 -5.73 -11.31 8.05
N LYS A 91 -6.38 -10.23 8.46
CA LYS A 91 -7.68 -10.26 9.15
C LYS A 91 -8.85 -10.03 8.19
N ASN A 92 -8.60 -10.08 6.88
CA ASN A 92 -9.57 -9.83 5.81
C ASN A 92 -10.17 -8.42 5.83
N GLN A 93 -9.50 -7.48 6.47
CA GLN A 93 -9.88 -6.08 6.41
C GLN A 93 -9.42 -5.48 5.08
N ILE A 94 -10.31 -4.79 4.38
CA ILE A 94 -9.97 -4.14 3.11
C ILE A 94 -9.18 -2.87 3.41
N LEU A 95 -7.98 -2.78 2.84
CA LEU A 95 -7.07 -1.65 3.00
C LEU A 95 -7.15 -0.69 1.82
N MET A 96 -7.31 -1.22 0.61
CA MET A 96 -7.39 -0.45 -0.62
C MET A 96 -8.25 -1.19 -1.62
N ASN A 97 -9.00 -0.45 -2.43
CA ASN A 97 -9.68 -1.01 -3.61
C ASN A 97 -9.45 -0.09 -4.82
N GLY A 98 -9.63 -0.64 -6.00
CA GLY A 98 -9.43 0.14 -7.21
C GLY A 98 -9.80 -0.61 -8.48
N SER A 99 -9.47 0.02 -9.59
CA SER A 99 -9.69 -0.52 -10.92
C SER A 99 -8.48 -0.26 -11.81
N TYR A 100 -8.33 -1.08 -12.85
CA TYR A 100 -7.22 -0.96 -13.78
C TYR A 100 -7.64 -1.33 -15.20
N LYS A 101 -6.90 -0.80 -16.17
CA LYS A 101 -7.08 -1.08 -17.59
C LYS A 101 -5.74 -1.24 -18.28
N PHE A 102 -5.69 -2.15 -19.21
CA PHE A 102 -4.57 -2.32 -20.15
C PHE A 102 -4.75 -1.53 -21.43
#